data_e5b0a8619714a5e6c1b0b17ce820d464
#
_entry.id   e5b0a8619714a5e6c1b0b17ce820d464
#
_cell.length_a   1.000
_cell.length_b   1.000
_cell.length_c   1.000
_cell.angle_alpha   90.00
_cell.angle_beta   90.00
_cell.angle_gamma   90.00
#
_symmetry.space_group_name_H-M   'P 1'
#
loop_
_entity.id
_entity.type
_entity.pdbx_description
1 polymer ?
#
loop_
_entity_poly.entity_id
_entity_poly.type
_entity_poly.pdbx_seq_one_letter_code
_entity_poly.pdbx_strand_id
1 'polypeptide(L)'
;MLATSLAPLTARAKVQVPYDWNASPPTERRADYVDWMAVNRGEDRMYLGQRWDRFKQLIAAKDLWDARSIRAYLMTPREEFVTRENLGRVYEVHYLNIGFGVTITGPHTVSRMTNAMDVQMGDKVLEIGTGSGYQSAFLANLTDKIWSIEIIKPLAERTRQVYDALIARGYTEYQSITTRNSDGYYGWEAEAPFDRIIVTCGIDHIPPPLMQQLKPNGVMLIPVGPPGAQHVLKIAKRQVEDGTINVTRSDIYNGSRLSWVPFTKLEGGTIRGTHSGK
;
A
#
# COMPACT_ATOMS: atom_id res chain seq x y z
N MET A 1 -19.61 19.38 -8.83
CA MET A 1 -18.68 18.35 -8.36
C MET A 1 -18.29 18.69 -6.93
N LEU A 2 -18.88 18.04 -5.95
CA LEU A 2 -18.50 18.22 -4.55
C LEU A 2 -17.15 17.50 -4.34
N ALA A 3 -16.11 18.27 -4.08
CA ALA A 3 -14.84 17.73 -3.62
C ALA A 3 -15.12 16.98 -2.31
N THR A 4 -15.01 15.65 -2.32
CA THR A 4 -15.06 14.82 -1.13
C THR A 4 -13.86 15.23 -0.25
N SER A 5 -14.12 16.10 0.72
CA SER A 5 -13.14 16.56 1.70
C SER A 5 -12.63 15.36 2.49
N LEU A 6 -11.32 15.19 2.53
CA LEU A 6 -10.69 14.39 3.59
C LEU A 6 -11.25 14.87 4.92
N ALA A 7 -11.40 13.95 5.87
CA ALA A 7 -11.76 14.34 7.23
C ALA A 7 -10.83 15.47 7.65
N PRO A 8 -11.35 16.61 8.18
CA PRO A 8 -10.46 17.65 8.65
C PRO A 8 -9.50 17.01 9.65
N LEU A 9 -8.22 17.24 9.44
CA LEU A 9 -7.15 16.89 10.38
C LEU A 9 -7.32 17.75 11.63
N THR A 10 -8.47 17.59 12.30
CA THR A 10 -8.76 18.27 13.58
C THR A 10 -7.74 17.78 14.58
N ALA A 11 -7.13 18.71 15.28
CA ALA A 11 -6.28 18.67 16.47
C ALA A 11 -6.05 17.27 17.09
N ARG A 12 -5.63 16.28 16.27
CA ARG A 12 -5.17 14.99 16.78
C ARG A 12 -3.81 15.20 17.45
N ALA A 13 -3.57 14.51 18.54
CA ALA A 13 -2.32 14.63 19.28
C ALA A 13 -1.12 14.39 18.37
N LYS A 14 -0.04 15.12 18.62
CA LYS A 14 1.25 14.86 17.97
C LYS A 14 1.82 13.55 18.50
N VAL A 15 2.55 12.83 17.65
CA VAL A 15 3.38 11.70 18.07
C VAL A 15 4.34 12.19 19.15
N GLN A 16 4.34 11.52 20.30
CA GLN A 16 5.13 11.94 21.46
C GLN A 16 6.59 11.49 21.39
N VAL A 17 6.85 10.40 20.66
CA VAL A 17 8.16 9.77 20.58
C VAL A 17 8.60 9.70 19.11
N PRO A 18 9.87 10.05 18.79
CA PRO A 18 10.40 9.87 17.42
C PRO A 18 10.18 8.45 16.94
N TYR A 19 9.98 8.29 15.62
CA TYR A 19 9.81 6.97 15.02
C TYR A 19 11.08 6.12 15.21
N ASP A 20 10.90 4.95 15.79
CA ASP A 20 11.95 3.96 15.98
C ASP A 20 11.60 2.68 15.20
N TRP A 21 12.45 2.34 14.25
CA TRP A 21 12.34 1.13 13.42
C TRP A 21 12.37 -0.17 14.24
N ASN A 22 12.99 -0.15 15.42
CA ASN A 22 13.11 -1.30 16.31
C ASN A 22 11.96 -1.42 17.31
N ALA A 23 11.22 -0.32 17.56
CA ALA A 23 10.08 -0.35 18.44
C ALA A 23 8.92 -1.13 17.81
N SER A 24 8.35 -2.04 18.59
CA SER A 24 7.18 -2.83 18.18
C SER A 24 6.07 -2.72 19.21
N PRO A 25 4.84 -2.46 18.78
CA PRO A 25 3.73 -2.49 19.71
C PRO A 25 3.51 -3.92 20.25
N PRO A 26 2.98 -4.08 21.46
CA PRO A 26 2.59 -5.39 22.00
C PRO A 26 1.57 -6.10 21.09
N THR A 27 1.71 -7.42 20.94
CA THR A 27 0.83 -8.23 20.07
C THR A 27 0.02 -9.29 20.82
N GLU A 28 0.18 -9.39 22.15
CA GLU A 28 -0.44 -10.43 22.98
C GLU A 28 -1.87 -10.00 23.41
N ARG A 29 -2.02 -8.80 23.95
CA ARG A 29 -3.29 -8.33 24.49
C ARG A 29 -3.71 -6.99 23.86
N ARG A 30 -5.01 -6.88 23.55
CA ARG A 30 -5.61 -5.69 22.96
C ARG A 30 -5.36 -4.42 23.78
N ALA A 31 -5.52 -4.51 25.09
CA ALA A 31 -5.35 -3.36 25.97
C ALA A 31 -3.92 -2.82 25.93
N ASP A 32 -2.92 -3.70 25.98
CA ASP A 32 -1.51 -3.31 25.97
C ASP A 32 -1.14 -2.63 24.64
N TYR A 33 -1.64 -3.17 23.50
CA TYR A 33 -1.47 -2.54 22.20
C TYR A 33 -2.08 -1.14 22.14
N VAL A 34 -3.35 -1.02 22.57
CA VAL A 34 -4.09 0.26 22.54
C VAL A 34 -3.39 1.28 23.44
N ASP A 35 -2.97 0.89 24.64
CA ASP A 35 -2.27 1.77 25.57
C ASP A 35 -0.93 2.21 25.01
N TRP A 36 -0.13 1.26 24.49
CA TRP A 36 1.17 1.56 23.92
C TRP A 36 1.07 2.54 22.73
N MET A 37 0.17 2.28 21.78
CA MET A 37 -0.02 3.12 20.61
C MET A 37 -0.58 4.50 20.96
N ALA A 38 -1.53 4.57 21.89
CA ALA A 38 -2.10 5.84 22.34
C ALA A 38 -1.04 6.71 23.01
N VAL A 39 -0.16 6.13 23.82
CA VAL A 39 0.92 6.86 24.51
C VAL A 39 2.02 7.27 23.53
N ASN A 40 2.51 6.35 22.70
CA ASN A 40 3.68 6.59 21.85
C ASN A 40 3.35 7.32 20.55
N ARG A 41 2.15 7.11 20.00
CA ARG A 41 1.74 7.65 18.69
C ARG A 41 0.63 8.69 18.77
N GLY A 42 -0.01 8.86 19.93
CA GLY A 42 -1.13 9.82 20.13
C GLY A 42 -2.37 9.46 19.31
N GLU A 43 -2.54 8.18 18.97
CA GLU A 43 -3.65 7.71 18.14
C GLU A 43 -4.93 7.47 18.94
N ASP A 44 -6.07 7.57 18.26
CA ASP A 44 -7.40 7.41 18.89
C ASP A 44 -7.65 5.95 19.29
N ARG A 45 -7.97 5.73 20.55
CA ARG A 45 -8.20 4.40 21.15
C ARG A 45 -9.29 3.59 20.44
N MET A 46 -10.32 4.27 19.90
CA MET A 46 -11.38 3.59 19.15
C MET A 46 -10.83 2.95 17.88
N TYR A 47 -10.07 3.71 17.06
CA TYR A 47 -9.48 3.18 15.85
C TYR A 47 -8.38 2.15 16.14
N LEU A 48 -7.59 2.34 17.18
CA LEU A 48 -6.62 1.35 17.65
C LEU A 48 -7.30 0.02 18.01
N GLY A 49 -8.43 0.08 18.69
CA GLY A 49 -9.21 -1.11 19.00
C GLY A 49 -9.72 -1.83 17.74
N GLN A 50 -10.24 -1.08 16.76
CA GLN A 50 -10.71 -1.65 15.48
C GLN A 50 -9.55 -2.24 14.67
N ARG A 51 -8.38 -1.58 14.66
CA ARG A 51 -7.16 -2.07 13.99
C ARG A 51 -6.69 -3.39 14.61
N TRP A 52 -6.69 -3.48 15.94
CA TRP A 52 -6.38 -4.72 16.65
C TRP A 52 -7.35 -5.86 16.32
N ASP A 53 -8.65 -5.59 16.36
CA ASP A 53 -9.66 -6.60 16.08
C ASP A 53 -9.52 -7.12 14.64
N ARG A 54 -9.23 -6.22 13.68
CA ARG A 54 -8.92 -6.59 12.29
C ARG A 54 -7.61 -7.36 12.20
N PHE A 55 -6.55 -6.98 12.89
CA PHE A 55 -5.29 -7.70 12.95
C PHE A 55 -5.47 -9.16 13.34
N LYS A 56 -6.25 -9.45 14.39
CA LYS A 56 -6.51 -10.84 14.82
C LYS A 56 -7.22 -11.65 13.72
N GLN A 57 -8.12 -11.03 12.98
CA GLN A 57 -8.81 -11.68 11.85
C GLN A 57 -7.84 -11.95 10.67
N LEU A 58 -6.92 -11.02 10.37
CA LEU A 58 -5.92 -11.20 9.32
C LEU A 58 -4.95 -12.35 9.64
N ILE A 59 -4.54 -12.50 10.89
CA ILE A 59 -3.73 -13.64 11.35
C ILE A 59 -4.51 -14.95 11.17
N ALA A 60 -5.75 -15.00 11.63
CA ALA A 60 -6.60 -16.20 11.53
C ALA A 60 -6.85 -16.61 10.07
N ALA A 61 -7.02 -15.64 9.17
CA ALA A 61 -7.20 -15.86 7.73
C ALA A 61 -5.89 -16.14 6.97
N LYS A 62 -4.74 -16.08 7.63
CA LYS A 62 -3.41 -16.18 6.99
C LYS A 62 -3.19 -15.12 5.89
N ASP A 63 -3.72 -13.91 6.10
CA ASP A 63 -3.46 -12.73 5.27
C ASP A 63 -2.25 -11.94 5.78
N LEU A 64 -1.85 -12.18 7.03
CA LEU A 64 -0.72 -11.55 7.68
C LEU A 64 -0.02 -12.60 8.57
N TRP A 65 1.29 -12.86 8.36
CA TRP A 65 1.98 -14.00 9.00
C TRP A 65 3.41 -13.73 9.49
N ASP A 66 4.16 -12.75 8.94
CA ASP A 66 5.51 -12.46 9.43
C ASP A 66 5.53 -11.28 10.40
N ALA A 67 6.47 -11.29 11.34
CA ALA A 67 6.54 -10.32 12.43
C ALA A 67 6.74 -8.87 11.95
N ARG A 68 7.47 -8.64 10.85
CA ARG A 68 7.72 -7.30 10.31
C ARG A 68 6.44 -6.72 9.70
N SER A 69 5.75 -7.51 8.89
CA SER A 69 4.47 -7.11 8.30
C SER A 69 3.38 -6.93 9.37
N ILE A 70 3.37 -7.74 10.42
CA ILE A 70 2.49 -7.57 11.59
C ILE A 70 2.75 -6.22 12.26
N ARG A 71 4.02 -5.92 12.57
CA ARG A 71 4.42 -4.63 13.11
C ARG A 71 3.99 -3.48 12.22
N ALA A 72 4.30 -3.56 10.92
CA ALA A 72 3.99 -2.52 9.96
C ALA A 72 2.47 -2.26 9.86
N TYR A 73 1.65 -3.31 9.84
CA TYR A 73 0.19 -3.20 9.88
C TYR A 73 -0.29 -2.48 11.14
N LEU A 74 0.19 -2.88 12.30
CA LEU A 74 -0.20 -2.32 13.60
C LEU A 74 0.25 -0.86 13.77
N MET A 75 1.34 -0.46 13.12
CA MET A 75 1.88 0.91 13.15
C MET A 75 1.22 1.87 12.13
N THR A 76 0.45 1.36 11.16
CA THR A 76 -0.09 2.19 10.06
C THR A 76 -1.54 2.61 10.33
N PRO A 77 -1.83 3.90 10.54
CA PRO A 77 -3.17 4.41 10.85
C PRO A 77 -4.03 4.52 9.59
N ARG A 78 -4.76 3.45 9.24
CA ARG A 78 -5.60 3.39 8.03
C ARG A 78 -6.67 4.49 8.00
N GLU A 79 -7.16 4.93 9.15
CA GLU A 79 -8.13 6.02 9.32
C GLU A 79 -7.66 7.37 8.78
N GLU A 80 -6.37 7.57 8.61
CA GLU A 80 -5.80 8.78 8.03
C GLU A 80 -5.89 8.81 6.50
N PHE A 81 -6.16 7.66 5.87
CA PHE A 81 -6.11 7.45 4.42
C PHE A 81 -7.49 7.22 3.79
N VAL A 82 -8.56 7.39 4.54
CA VAL A 82 -9.94 7.26 4.04
C VAL A 82 -10.65 8.62 4.04
N THR A 83 -11.74 8.70 3.27
CA THR A 83 -12.62 9.88 3.32
C THR A 83 -13.42 9.90 4.62
N ARG A 84 -13.91 11.08 4.99
CA ARG A 84 -14.64 11.29 6.26
C ARG A 84 -15.86 10.36 6.40
N GLU A 85 -16.58 10.13 5.32
CA GLU A 85 -17.75 9.25 5.26
C GLU A 85 -17.41 7.77 5.51
N ASN A 86 -16.16 7.37 5.29
CA ASN A 86 -15.69 6.00 5.45
C ASN A 86 -15.06 5.71 6.83
N LEU A 87 -14.93 6.71 7.69
CA LEU A 87 -14.29 6.53 9.01
C LEU A 87 -14.95 5.45 9.87
N GLY A 88 -16.29 5.35 9.83
CA GLY A 88 -17.02 4.32 10.59
C GLY A 88 -16.77 2.89 10.11
N ARG A 89 -16.25 2.73 8.87
CA ARG A 89 -16.07 1.44 8.19
C ARG A 89 -14.59 1.14 7.89
N VAL A 90 -13.67 1.95 8.38
CA VAL A 90 -12.27 1.98 7.96
C VAL A 90 -11.54 0.64 8.12
N TYR A 91 -11.90 -0.15 9.12
CA TYR A 91 -11.31 -1.47 9.38
C TYR A 91 -12.20 -2.64 8.93
N GLU A 92 -13.29 -2.39 8.19
CA GLU A 92 -14.05 -3.46 7.54
C GLU A 92 -13.22 -4.19 6.49
N VAL A 93 -13.64 -5.41 6.12
CA VAL A 93 -12.92 -6.25 5.16
C VAL A 93 -12.95 -5.70 3.75
N HIS A 94 -13.97 -4.90 3.40
CA HIS A 94 -14.21 -4.41 2.05
C HIS A 94 -13.30 -3.23 1.66
N TYR A 95 -13.18 -3.01 0.35
CA TYR A 95 -12.63 -1.78 -0.19
C TYR A 95 -13.57 -0.61 0.08
N LEU A 96 -13.03 0.61 0.14
CA LEU A 96 -13.81 1.82 0.36
C LEU A 96 -13.52 2.84 -0.75
N ASN A 97 -14.55 3.53 -1.23
CA ASN A 97 -14.40 4.57 -2.23
C ASN A 97 -13.62 5.77 -1.66
N ILE A 98 -12.63 6.27 -2.39
CA ILE A 98 -11.84 7.43 -2.01
C ILE A 98 -11.99 8.62 -2.98
N GLY A 99 -12.99 8.57 -3.85
CA GLY A 99 -13.19 9.55 -4.93
C GLY A 99 -12.43 9.17 -6.20
N PHE A 100 -12.58 9.97 -7.24
CA PHE A 100 -11.93 9.81 -8.55
C PHE A 100 -12.17 8.46 -9.24
N GLY A 101 -13.20 7.70 -8.86
CA GLY A 101 -13.48 6.38 -9.40
C GLY A 101 -12.56 5.27 -8.90
N VAL A 102 -11.79 5.53 -7.85
CA VAL A 102 -10.84 4.57 -7.26
C VAL A 102 -11.13 4.29 -5.79
N THR A 103 -10.46 3.28 -5.24
CA THR A 103 -10.73 2.78 -3.91
C THR A 103 -9.45 2.57 -3.10
N ILE A 104 -9.55 2.64 -1.77
CA ILE A 104 -8.58 2.03 -0.88
C ILE A 104 -8.94 0.55 -0.74
N THR A 105 -8.00 -0.32 -1.08
CA THR A 105 -8.16 -1.78 -1.04
C THR A 105 -8.41 -2.28 0.38
N GLY A 106 -9.20 -3.35 0.53
CA GLY A 106 -9.50 -3.95 1.83
C GLY A 106 -8.24 -4.40 2.59
N PRO A 107 -8.24 -4.33 3.93
CA PRO A 107 -7.07 -4.64 4.75
C PRO A 107 -6.46 -6.03 4.49
N HIS A 108 -7.30 -7.03 4.20
CA HIS A 108 -6.86 -8.41 3.93
C HIS A 108 -5.98 -8.50 2.68
N THR A 109 -6.39 -7.86 1.58
CA THR A 109 -5.64 -7.87 0.32
C THR A 109 -4.33 -7.09 0.42
N VAL A 110 -4.38 -5.88 1.03
CA VAL A 110 -3.18 -5.08 1.29
C VAL A 110 -2.18 -5.88 2.13
N SER A 111 -2.63 -6.50 3.23
CA SER A 111 -1.76 -7.29 4.12
C SER A 111 -1.17 -8.49 3.41
N ARG A 112 -1.96 -9.28 2.68
CA ARG A 112 -1.50 -10.48 1.97
C ARG A 112 -0.47 -10.13 0.88
N MET A 113 -0.74 -9.10 0.08
CA MET A 113 0.20 -8.66 -0.95
C MET A 113 1.51 -8.15 -0.34
N THR A 114 1.43 -7.28 0.67
CA THR A 114 2.61 -6.74 1.35
C THR A 114 3.45 -7.85 1.98
N ASN A 115 2.80 -8.78 2.69
CA ASN A 115 3.47 -9.91 3.33
C ASN A 115 4.13 -10.84 2.29
N ALA A 116 3.45 -11.10 1.15
CA ALA A 116 3.97 -11.95 0.07
C ALA A 116 5.18 -11.33 -0.67
N MET A 117 5.36 -10.01 -0.61
CA MET A 117 6.54 -9.34 -1.17
C MET A 117 7.81 -9.59 -0.36
N ASP A 118 7.69 -9.89 0.93
CA ASP A 118 8.82 -10.11 1.85
C ASP A 118 9.82 -8.93 1.83
N VAL A 119 9.33 -7.72 2.05
CA VAL A 119 10.14 -6.49 2.06
C VAL A 119 11.11 -6.50 3.23
N GLN A 120 12.39 -6.24 2.95
CA GLN A 120 13.44 -6.10 3.96
C GLN A 120 13.79 -4.62 4.17
N MET A 121 14.33 -4.29 5.35
CA MET A 121 14.88 -2.96 5.58
C MET A 121 15.99 -2.66 4.55
N GLY A 122 15.90 -1.48 3.93
CA GLY A 122 16.82 -1.06 2.87
C GLY A 122 16.45 -1.52 1.46
N ASP A 123 15.42 -2.39 1.29
CA ASP A 123 14.87 -2.72 -0.03
C ASP A 123 14.32 -1.47 -0.71
N LYS A 124 14.68 -1.28 -1.97
CA LYS A 124 14.13 -0.25 -2.84
C LYS A 124 12.81 -0.72 -3.44
N VAL A 125 11.72 -0.08 -3.07
CA VAL A 125 10.35 -0.49 -3.44
C VAL A 125 9.74 0.51 -4.42
N LEU A 126 9.17 0.00 -5.51
CA LEU A 126 8.30 0.76 -6.41
C LEU A 126 6.85 0.34 -6.23
N GLU A 127 5.98 1.32 -5.97
CA GLU A 127 4.53 1.15 -5.98
C GLU A 127 3.93 1.82 -7.22
N ILE A 128 3.03 1.11 -7.91
CA ILE A 128 2.22 1.64 -9.01
C ILE A 128 0.78 1.74 -8.55
N GLY A 129 0.26 2.98 -8.49
CA GLY A 129 -1.07 3.30 -7.98
C GLY A 129 -1.03 3.74 -6.52
N THR A 130 -0.49 4.92 -6.22
CA THR A 130 -0.42 5.48 -4.86
C THR A 130 -1.82 5.53 -4.20
N GLY A 131 -2.83 5.91 -4.98
CA GLY A 131 -4.22 5.97 -4.50
C GLY A 131 -4.37 6.84 -3.26
N SER A 132 -4.88 6.25 -2.19
CA SER A 132 -5.02 6.92 -0.88
C SER A 132 -3.69 7.19 -0.17
N GLY A 133 -2.62 6.45 -0.54
CA GLY A 133 -1.33 6.46 0.15
C GLY A 133 -1.18 5.40 1.25
N TYR A 134 -2.22 4.62 1.53
CA TYR A 134 -2.18 3.64 2.62
C TYR A 134 -1.15 2.51 2.38
N GLN A 135 -1.04 2.02 1.14
CA GLN A 135 -0.07 0.97 0.81
C GLN A 135 1.38 1.48 0.96
N SER A 136 1.71 2.68 0.46
CA SER A 136 3.03 3.30 0.69
C SER A 136 3.29 3.53 2.18
N ALA A 137 2.29 3.98 2.94
CA ALA A 137 2.42 4.18 4.38
C ALA A 137 2.68 2.86 5.13
N PHE A 138 2.09 1.76 4.68
CA PHE A 138 2.38 0.43 5.20
C PHE A 138 3.84 0.03 4.89
N LEU A 139 4.29 0.25 3.64
CA LEU A 139 5.67 -0.02 3.21
C LEU A 139 6.69 0.82 3.97
N ALA A 140 6.35 2.07 4.32
CA ALA A 140 7.20 2.96 5.10
C ALA A 140 7.46 2.48 6.55
N ASN A 141 6.76 1.46 7.00
CA ASN A 141 7.04 0.73 8.23
C ASN A 141 7.90 -0.54 8.00
N LEU A 142 8.32 -0.81 6.76
CA LEU A 142 9.15 -1.97 6.37
C LEU A 142 10.49 -1.56 5.79
N THR A 143 10.55 -0.41 5.06
CA THR A 143 11.76 0.09 4.41
C THR A 143 11.77 1.62 4.37
N ASP A 144 12.95 2.19 4.26
CA ASP A 144 13.20 3.64 4.14
C ASP A 144 13.35 4.12 2.68
N LYS A 145 13.01 3.28 1.67
CA LYS A 145 13.25 3.55 0.25
C LYS A 145 12.03 3.22 -0.61
N ILE A 146 11.07 4.16 -0.71
CA ILE A 146 9.81 3.95 -1.41
C ILE A 146 9.62 5.00 -2.49
N TRP A 147 9.32 4.52 -3.71
CA TRP A 147 8.90 5.31 -4.85
C TRP A 147 7.48 4.91 -5.20
N SER A 148 6.60 5.89 -5.39
CA SER A 148 5.19 5.62 -5.67
C SER A 148 4.69 6.52 -6.80
N ILE A 149 3.97 5.93 -7.75
CA ILE A 149 3.47 6.60 -8.95
C ILE A 149 1.95 6.63 -8.92
N GLU A 150 1.37 7.83 -9.12
CA GLU A 150 -0.07 8.02 -9.29
C GLU A 150 -0.34 8.76 -10.61
N ILE A 151 -1.27 8.23 -11.41
CA ILE A 151 -1.62 8.82 -12.69
C ILE A 151 -2.66 9.94 -12.55
N ILE A 152 -3.54 9.86 -11.55
CA ILE A 152 -4.61 10.82 -11.31
C ILE A 152 -4.03 12.01 -10.53
N LYS A 153 -3.70 13.09 -11.24
CA LYS A 153 -3.03 14.26 -10.67
C LYS A 153 -3.71 14.82 -9.40
N PRO A 154 -5.03 15.11 -9.38
CA PRO A 154 -5.64 15.65 -8.16
C PRO A 154 -5.65 14.65 -6.99
N LEU A 155 -5.59 13.33 -7.27
CA LEU A 155 -5.43 12.32 -6.23
C LEU A 155 -3.99 12.30 -5.69
N ALA A 156 -2.99 12.37 -6.58
CA ALA A 156 -1.58 12.47 -6.19
C ALA A 156 -1.31 13.68 -5.29
N GLU A 157 -1.85 14.85 -5.67
CA GLU A 157 -1.74 16.10 -4.89
C GLU A 157 -2.39 15.96 -3.50
N ARG A 158 -3.61 15.40 -3.44
CA ARG A 158 -4.31 15.13 -2.18
C ARG A 158 -3.52 14.17 -1.28
N THR A 159 -3.01 13.10 -1.84
CA THR A 159 -2.25 12.10 -1.07
C THR A 159 -0.93 12.68 -0.55
N ARG A 160 -0.27 13.55 -1.33
CA ARG A 160 0.91 14.27 -0.85
C ARG A 160 0.58 15.14 0.37
N GLN A 161 -0.55 15.86 0.34
CA GLN A 161 -1.02 16.66 1.48
C GLN A 161 -1.29 15.81 2.73
N VAL A 162 -1.79 14.57 2.55
CA VAL A 162 -1.97 13.63 3.68
C VAL A 162 -0.63 13.28 4.31
N TYR A 163 0.38 12.93 3.51
CA TYR A 163 1.72 12.63 4.03
C TYR A 163 2.32 13.84 4.74
N ASP A 164 2.27 15.02 4.12
CA ASP A 164 2.82 16.25 4.71
C ASP A 164 2.18 16.56 6.07
N ALA A 165 0.86 16.42 6.18
CA ALA A 165 0.14 16.61 7.42
C ALA A 165 0.50 15.55 8.49
N LEU A 166 0.71 14.30 8.09
CA LEU A 166 1.12 13.23 9.00
C LEU A 166 2.58 13.43 9.46
N ILE A 167 3.48 13.78 8.56
CA ILE A 167 4.87 14.11 8.88
C ILE A 167 4.92 15.28 9.89
N ALA A 168 4.15 16.33 9.68
CA ALA A 168 4.04 17.46 10.61
C ALA A 168 3.51 17.08 12.00
N ARG A 169 2.77 15.97 12.09
CA ARG A 169 2.29 15.36 13.34
C ARG A 169 3.29 14.40 13.98
N GLY A 170 4.41 14.10 13.30
CA GLY A 170 5.48 13.25 13.82
C GLY A 170 5.55 11.83 13.23
N TYR A 171 4.81 11.52 12.15
CA TYR A 171 4.94 10.28 11.38
C TYR A 171 6.12 10.39 10.42
N THR A 172 7.33 10.47 10.99
CA THR A 172 8.56 10.80 10.24
C THR A 172 8.99 9.69 9.27
N GLU A 173 8.54 8.46 9.47
CA GLU A 173 8.73 7.34 8.56
C GLU A 173 8.19 7.63 7.15
N TYR A 174 7.15 8.47 7.01
CA TYR A 174 6.58 8.81 5.71
C TYR A 174 7.45 9.78 4.88
N GLN A 175 8.54 10.34 5.46
CA GLN A 175 9.55 11.08 4.71
C GLN A 175 10.30 10.18 3.71
N SER A 176 10.29 8.87 3.91
CA SER A 176 10.87 7.87 3.01
C SER A 176 10.07 7.66 1.72
N ILE A 177 8.87 8.25 1.61
CA ILE A 177 7.98 8.07 0.46
C ILE A 177 8.22 9.19 -0.56
N THR A 178 8.81 8.84 -1.70
CA THR A 178 8.93 9.73 -2.86
C THR A 178 7.80 9.47 -3.84
N THR A 179 7.00 10.49 -4.15
CA THR A 179 5.84 10.37 -5.04
C THR A 179 6.04 11.10 -6.36
N ARG A 180 5.46 10.56 -7.45
CA ARG A 180 5.41 11.21 -8.77
C ARG A 180 4.04 11.05 -9.42
N ASN A 181 3.54 12.13 -10.02
CA ASN A 181 2.39 12.04 -10.93
C ASN A 181 2.88 11.67 -12.33
N SER A 182 2.62 10.44 -12.77
CA SER A 182 3.07 9.90 -14.05
C SER A 182 2.29 8.64 -14.42
N ASP A 183 2.50 8.15 -15.66
CA ASP A 183 2.02 6.83 -16.09
C ASP A 183 2.91 5.72 -15.48
N GLY A 184 2.31 4.91 -14.64
CA GLY A 184 2.98 3.80 -13.96
C GLY A 184 3.36 2.62 -14.88
N TYR A 185 2.83 2.56 -16.11
CA TYR A 185 3.18 1.53 -17.07
C TYR A 185 4.68 1.47 -17.37
N TYR A 186 5.31 2.65 -17.40
CA TYR A 186 6.74 2.79 -17.68
C TYR A 186 7.61 2.68 -16.43
N GLY A 187 7.00 2.53 -15.25
CA GLY A 187 7.73 2.51 -13.99
C GLY A 187 8.46 3.82 -13.69
N TRP A 188 9.64 3.72 -13.07
CA TRP A 188 10.49 4.88 -12.74
C TRP A 188 11.95 4.57 -13.09
N GLU A 189 12.25 4.67 -14.37
CA GLU A 189 13.54 4.26 -14.94
C GLU A 189 14.75 4.94 -14.26
N ALA A 190 14.66 6.25 -14.02
CA ALA A 190 15.74 7.02 -13.38
C ALA A 190 16.09 6.52 -11.96
N GLU A 191 15.16 5.82 -11.32
CA GLU A 191 15.34 5.27 -9.98
C GLU A 191 15.57 3.75 -9.98
N ALA A 192 15.45 3.09 -11.13
CA ALA A 192 15.69 1.65 -11.24
C ALA A 192 17.16 1.29 -10.95
N PRO A 193 17.46 0.02 -10.56
CA PRO A 193 16.51 -1.07 -10.39
C PRO A 193 15.91 -1.15 -8.98
N PHE A 194 14.76 -1.84 -8.84
CA PHE A 194 14.01 -2.03 -7.60
C PHE A 194 14.13 -3.46 -7.07
N ASP A 195 14.21 -3.60 -5.75
CA ASP A 195 14.19 -4.91 -5.07
C ASP A 195 12.77 -5.48 -5.06
N ARG A 196 11.78 -4.62 -4.91
CA ARG A 196 10.37 -4.98 -4.86
C ARG A 196 9.56 -4.04 -5.74
N ILE A 197 8.55 -4.59 -6.42
CA ILE A 197 7.55 -3.82 -7.17
C ILE A 197 6.16 -4.28 -6.75
N ILE A 198 5.27 -3.37 -6.41
CA ILE A 198 3.86 -3.66 -6.16
C ILE A 198 2.99 -2.84 -7.10
N VAL A 199 2.09 -3.53 -7.80
CA VAL A 199 1.06 -2.91 -8.63
C VAL A 199 -0.28 -3.06 -7.92
N THR A 200 -0.94 -1.95 -7.64
CA THR A 200 -2.18 -1.89 -6.85
C THR A 200 -3.45 -1.71 -7.71
N CYS A 201 -3.33 -1.93 -9.00
CA CYS A 201 -4.42 -1.86 -9.99
C CYS A 201 -4.34 -3.03 -10.97
N GLY A 202 -5.47 -3.38 -11.61
CA GLY A 202 -5.57 -4.55 -12.50
C GLY A 202 -5.17 -4.23 -13.93
N ILE A 203 -4.36 -5.07 -14.54
CA ILE A 203 -3.89 -4.97 -15.93
C ILE A 203 -4.04 -6.32 -16.64
N ASP A 204 -4.11 -6.32 -17.97
CA ASP A 204 -4.26 -7.53 -18.79
C ASP A 204 -2.95 -8.30 -19.01
N HIS A 205 -1.80 -7.66 -18.85
CA HIS A 205 -0.47 -8.26 -19.03
C HIS A 205 0.56 -7.65 -18.07
N ILE A 206 1.72 -8.26 -17.96
CA ILE A 206 2.83 -7.73 -17.15
C ILE A 206 3.59 -6.70 -18.00
N PRO A 207 3.68 -5.42 -17.59
CA PRO A 207 4.41 -4.41 -18.34
C PRO A 207 5.90 -4.74 -18.46
N PRO A 208 6.45 -4.84 -19.68
CA PRO A 208 7.86 -5.11 -19.88
C PRO A 208 8.80 -4.14 -19.14
N PRO A 209 8.54 -2.81 -19.07
CA PRO A 209 9.38 -1.89 -18.32
C PRO A 209 9.49 -2.23 -16.84
N LEU A 210 8.40 -2.69 -16.19
CA LEU A 210 8.45 -3.10 -14.79
C LEU A 210 9.30 -4.36 -14.59
N MET A 211 9.21 -5.29 -15.54
CA MET A 211 10.09 -6.48 -15.51
C MET A 211 11.57 -6.11 -15.69
N GLN A 212 11.89 -5.14 -16.55
CA GLN A 212 13.27 -4.67 -16.76
C GLN A 212 13.81 -3.98 -15.49
N GLN A 213 12.97 -3.19 -14.82
CA GLN A 213 13.32 -2.43 -13.61
C GLN A 213 13.36 -3.29 -12.32
N LEU A 214 12.87 -4.53 -12.36
CA LEU A 214 12.98 -5.45 -11.24
C LEU A 214 14.37 -6.08 -11.20
N LYS A 215 15.08 -5.95 -10.07
CA LYS A 215 16.42 -6.54 -9.84
C LYS A 215 16.43 -8.06 -10.02
N PRO A 216 17.60 -8.65 -10.32
CA PRO A 216 17.87 -10.05 -9.97
C PRO A 216 17.57 -10.28 -8.47
N ASN A 217 16.94 -11.40 -8.16
CA ASN A 217 16.42 -11.76 -6.83
C ASN A 217 15.29 -10.84 -6.31
N GLY A 218 14.75 -9.97 -7.18
CA GLY A 218 13.60 -9.12 -6.88
C GLY A 218 12.26 -9.85 -6.98
N VAL A 219 11.25 -9.26 -6.33
CA VAL A 219 9.87 -9.77 -6.33
C VAL A 219 8.91 -8.67 -6.78
N MET A 220 7.97 -9.02 -7.66
CA MET A 220 6.86 -8.15 -8.06
C MET A 220 5.52 -8.82 -7.73
N LEU A 221 4.60 -8.05 -7.14
CA LEU A 221 3.18 -8.41 -6.98
C LEU A 221 2.35 -7.59 -7.95
N ILE A 222 1.52 -8.26 -8.75
CA ILE A 222 0.73 -7.60 -9.80
C ILE A 222 -0.58 -8.35 -10.08
N PRO A 223 -1.74 -7.65 -10.06
CA PRO A 223 -3.01 -8.22 -10.50
C PRO A 223 -3.08 -8.28 -12.03
N VAL A 224 -3.12 -9.48 -12.60
CA VAL A 224 -3.12 -9.69 -14.06
C VAL A 224 -4.33 -10.49 -14.51
N GLY A 225 -4.99 -10.05 -15.56
CA GLY A 225 -6.12 -10.73 -16.19
C GLY A 225 -7.18 -9.77 -16.71
N PRO A 226 -8.28 -10.30 -17.24
CA PRO A 226 -9.35 -9.48 -17.78
C PRO A 226 -10.03 -8.65 -16.67
N PRO A 227 -10.62 -7.49 -17.00
CA PRO A 227 -11.32 -6.64 -16.04
C PRO A 227 -12.32 -7.44 -15.21
N GLY A 228 -12.29 -7.25 -13.89
CA GLY A 228 -13.16 -7.95 -12.93
C GLY A 228 -12.76 -9.40 -12.61
N ALA A 229 -11.67 -9.91 -13.19
CA ALA A 229 -11.26 -11.32 -13.00
C ALA A 229 -9.73 -11.48 -13.04
N GLN A 230 -9.01 -10.62 -12.32
CA GLN A 230 -7.56 -10.66 -12.24
C GLN A 230 -7.07 -11.69 -11.21
N HIS A 231 -5.95 -12.32 -11.51
CA HIS A 231 -5.13 -13.11 -10.59
C HIS A 231 -4.02 -12.24 -10.00
N VAL A 232 -3.78 -12.32 -8.70
CA VAL A 232 -2.65 -11.62 -8.09
C VAL A 232 -1.41 -12.49 -8.18
N LEU A 233 -0.55 -12.15 -9.10
CA LEU A 233 0.67 -12.91 -9.39
C LEU A 233 1.85 -12.37 -8.57
N LYS A 234 2.57 -13.29 -7.95
CA LYS A 234 3.92 -13.09 -7.44
C LYS A 234 4.89 -13.52 -8.52
N ILE A 235 5.65 -12.57 -9.03
CA ILE A 235 6.74 -12.79 -10.00
C ILE A 235 8.04 -12.68 -9.22
N ALA A 236 8.87 -13.71 -9.26
CA ALA A 236 10.19 -13.67 -8.65
C ALA A 236 11.27 -13.93 -9.72
N LYS A 237 12.22 -13.01 -9.84
CA LYS A 237 13.46 -13.23 -10.55
C LYS A 237 14.45 -13.91 -9.60
N ARG A 238 15.10 -14.98 -10.05
CA ARG A 238 16.17 -15.63 -9.29
C ARG A 238 17.40 -15.72 -10.17
N GLN A 239 18.49 -15.15 -9.74
CA GLN A 239 19.78 -15.35 -10.35
C GLN A 239 20.38 -16.66 -9.80
N VAL A 240 20.77 -17.56 -10.70
CA VAL A 240 21.48 -18.80 -10.36
C VAL A 240 22.99 -18.62 -10.51
N GLU A 241 23.78 -19.60 -10.06
CA GLU A 241 25.25 -19.49 -9.97
C GLU A 241 25.94 -19.19 -11.31
N ASP A 242 25.40 -19.63 -12.44
CA ASP A 242 25.92 -19.35 -13.78
C ASP A 242 25.55 -17.96 -14.31
N GLY A 243 24.85 -17.13 -13.50
CA GLY A 243 24.39 -15.81 -13.90
C GLY A 243 23.03 -15.79 -14.62
N THR A 244 22.46 -16.94 -14.93
CA THR A 244 21.14 -17.04 -15.56
C THR A 244 20.03 -16.51 -14.65
N ILE A 245 19.04 -15.82 -15.22
CA ILE A 245 17.88 -15.32 -14.49
C ILE A 245 16.68 -16.24 -14.75
N ASN A 246 16.26 -16.94 -13.72
CA ASN A 246 15.03 -17.72 -13.72
C ASN A 246 13.88 -16.85 -13.24
N VAL A 247 12.75 -16.86 -13.98
CA VAL A 247 11.52 -16.13 -13.62
C VAL A 247 10.44 -17.13 -13.23
N THR A 248 9.98 -17.07 -11.99
CA THR A 248 8.87 -17.89 -11.51
C THR A 248 7.61 -17.06 -11.34
N ARG A 249 6.45 -17.70 -11.51
CA ARG A 249 5.13 -17.09 -11.30
C ARG A 249 4.31 -17.98 -10.37
N SER A 250 3.65 -17.37 -9.39
CA SER A 250 2.68 -18.06 -8.54
C SER A 250 1.51 -17.12 -8.24
N ASP A 251 0.31 -17.68 -8.12
CA ASP A 251 -0.88 -16.94 -7.71
C ASP A 251 -1.00 -16.99 -6.19
N ILE A 252 -0.98 -15.82 -5.53
CA ILE A 252 -1.03 -15.75 -4.07
C ILE A 252 -2.43 -16.02 -3.50
N TYR A 253 -3.43 -16.17 -4.35
CA TYR A 253 -4.82 -16.52 -3.99
C TYR A 253 -5.24 -17.91 -4.52
N ASN A 254 -4.28 -18.74 -4.95
CA ASN A 254 -4.50 -20.13 -5.37
C ASN A 254 -5.61 -20.27 -6.44
N GLY A 255 -5.62 -19.40 -7.44
CA GLY A 255 -6.58 -19.43 -8.54
C GLY A 255 -7.85 -18.59 -8.31
N SER A 256 -8.03 -17.99 -7.15
CA SER A 256 -9.15 -17.08 -6.92
C SER A 256 -8.97 -15.78 -7.72
N ARG A 257 -10.03 -15.38 -8.41
CA ARG A 257 -10.06 -14.15 -9.21
C ARG A 257 -10.60 -13.00 -8.38
N LEU A 258 -9.98 -11.83 -8.52
CA LEU A 258 -10.36 -10.61 -7.83
C LEU A 258 -10.68 -9.51 -8.85
N SER A 259 -11.54 -8.58 -8.45
CA SER A 259 -11.81 -7.36 -9.22
C SER A 259 -10.95 -6.22 -8.69
N TRP A 260 -10.26 -5.53 -9.58
CA TRP A 260 -9.37 -4.43 -9.27
C TRP A 260 -9.79 -3.16 -10.01
N VAL A 261 -9.44 -2.01 -9.45
CA VAL A 261 -9.46 -0.74 -10.18
C VAL A 261 -8.57 -0.88 -11.42
N PRO A 262 -9.06 -0.51 -12.64
CA PRO A 262 -8.29 -0.68 -13.86
C PRO A 262 -6.99 0.12 -13.83
N PHE A 263 -5.94 -0.47 -14.37
CA PHE A 263 -4.69 0.22 -14.68
C PHE A 263 -4.98 1.22 -15.81
N THR A 264 -4.84 2.52 -15.52
CA THR A 264 -5.12 3.58 -16.49
C THR A 264 -3.81 4.01 -17.16
N LYS A 265 -3.82 4.10 -18.49
CA LYS A 265 -2.70 4.62 -19.29
C LYS A 265 -3.00 6.05 -19.72
N LEU A 266 -1.96 6.88 -19.82
CA LEU A 266 -2.03 8.14 -20.56
C LEU A 266 -1.87 7.83 -22.05
N GLU A 267 -2.92 8.09 -22.83
CA GLU A 267 -2.87 8.07 -24.29
C GLU A 267 -3.05 9.48 -24.82
N GLY A 268 -2.09 9.97 -25.59
CA GLY A 268 -2.12 11.30 -26.18
C GLY A 268 -2.23 12.45 -25.17
N GLY A 269 -1.74 12.25 -23.92
CA GLY A 269 -1.81 13.24 -22.85
C GLY A 269 -3.16 13.27 -22.10
N THR A 270 -4.09 12.38 -22.42
CA THR A 270 -5.38 12.25 -21.73
C THR A 270 -5.51 10.90 -21.04
N ILE A 271 -6.14 10.89 -19.86
CA ILE A 271 -6.47 9.65 -19.14
C ILE A 271 -7.57 8.93 -19.93
N ARG A 272 -7.30 7.72 -20.44
CA ARG A 272 -8.38 6.91 -21.03
C ARG A 272 -9.29 6.39 -19.93
N GLY A 273 -10.52 6.85 -20.03
CA GLY A 273 -11.77 6.21 -19.64
C GLY A 273 -11.80 5.59 -18.24
N THR A 274 -12.33 6.34 -17.28
CA THR A 274 -13.18 5.73 -16.26
C THR A 274 -14.36 5.09 -16.99
N HIS A 275 -14.34 3.78 -17.17
CA HIS A 275 -15.59 3.08 -17.53
C HIS A 275 -16.52 3.25 -16.34
N SER A 276 -17.46 4.19 -16.48
CA SER A 276 -18.68 4.19 -15.68
C SER A 276 -19.38 2.87 -15.98
N GLY A 277 -19.21 1.89 -15.09
CA GLY A 277 -20.03 0.70 -15.11
C GLY A 277 -21.49 1.13 -14.97
N LYS A 278 -22.29 0.81 -15.98
CA LYS A 278 -23.73 0.67 -15.82
C LYS A 278 -24.01 -0.60 -15.05
#